data_41e24d8157188a01c4a0453044ddc100
#
_entry.id   41e24d8157188a01c4a0453044ddc100
#
_cell.length_a   1.000
_cell.length_b   1.000
_cell.length_c   1.000
_cell.angle_alpha   90.00
_cell.angle_beta   90.00
_cell.angle_gamma   90.00
#
_symmetry.space_group_name_H-M   'P 1'
#
loop_
_entity.id
_entity.type
_entity.pdbx_description
1 polymer ?
#
loop_
_entity_poly.entity_id
_entity_poly.type
_entity_poly.pdbx_seq_one_letter_code
_entity_poly.pdbx_strand_id
1 'polypeptide(L)'
;MRATGQGEADAARGNRGVHAEPRRGMLGRLPNGVRRLLWPLLVAAAVAVLVTGVIVVVQPTGPTPAPAATQALDASPSTSPLPGTPAATTPAATASPTGTAPPSTPAAKPTSGRPVAPAATAVTSKRKGVGVWTFDGVSQALANSGASWYYTWDVKHQGVTSPQGTEFVPMIWGAKSVTASNLQQAKQNGRYLLGFNEPDLKGQAEMTVEQALELWPQLQATGLPLGSPAVAWGGDRQGEWLDRFMAGAKQRGYRVDFIALHWYGGDFTTANAVNQLKSYLQAVHDRYNLPVWLTEFALIDFSNGVRFPTQAQQAAFLTAATKMLGGLSWLQRYAWFGLPATDKDQTGLFRTGSTATAVGRAYQAAR
;
A
#
# COMPACT_ATOMS: atom_id res chain seq x y z
N MET A 1 52.58 -52.34 -50.80
CA MET A 1 52.64 -52.09 -52.24
C MET A 1 51.62 -50.99 -52.55
N ARG A 2 52.09 -49.81 -52.83
CA ARG A 2 52.00 -49.00 -54.08
C ARG A 2 50.56 -48.90 -54.54
N ALA A 3 49.95 -47.77 -54.89
CA ALA A 3 50.46 -46.44 -55.32
C ALA A 3 49.23 -45.60 -55.66
N THR A 4 49.25 -44.33 -55.34
CA THR A 4 49.15 -43.15 -56.23
C THR A 4 47.94 -43.07 -57.17
N GLY A 5 47.33 -41.91 -57.17
CA GLY A 5 46.60 -41.38 -58.33
C GLY A 5 45.82 -40.12 -57.99
N GLN A 6 46.45 -38.97 -58.39
CA GLN A 6 45.90 -37.62 -58.51
C GLN A 6 44.89 -37.51 -59.67
N GLY A 7 44.06 -36.42 -59.63
CA GLY A 7 43.39 -35.85 -60.81
C GLY A 7 42.17 -35.07 -60.38
N GLU A 8 42.24 -33.85 -60.19
CA GLU A 8 42.02 -32.57 -60.87
C GLU A 8 40.60 -32.36 -61.47
N ALA A 9 40.01 -31.26 -61.04
CA ALA A 9 39.27 -30.18 -61.68
C ALA A 9 37.94 -30.52 -62.39
N ASP A 10 36.82 -29.87 -62.21
CA ASP A 10 36.51 -28.51 -62.62
C ASP A 10 34.97 -28.17 -62.30
N ALA A 11 34.78 -26.93 -62.02
CA ALA A 11 33.67 -26.02 -62.06
C ALA A 11 32.27 -26.46 -62.51
N ALA A 12 31.24 -26.08 -61.75
CA ALA A 12 30.13 -25.27 -62.27
C ALA A 12 29.22 -24.70 -61.14
N ARG A 13 28.94 -23.45 -61.27
CA ARG A 13 28.09 -22.50 -60.52
C ARG A 13 26.65 -22.99 -60.34
N GLY A 14 26.05 -22.58 -59.22
CA GLY A 14 24.59 -22.59 -59.12
C GLY A 14 24.04 -22.19 -57.73
N ASN A 15 23.75 -20.93 -57.58
CA ASN A 15 22.65 -20.29 -56.83
C ASN A 15 22.51 -20.50 -55.32
N ARG A 16 22.83 -19.46 -54.58
CA ARG A 16 22.61 -19.28 -53.12
C ARG A 16 21.18 -18.85 -52.83
N GLY A 17 20.41 -19.69 -52.21
CA GLY A 17 19.20 -19.29 -51.48
C GLY A 17 19.60 -18.81 -50.10
N VAL A 18 19.40 -17.53 -49.82
CA VAL A 18 19.62 -16.92 -48.49
C VAL A 18 18.39 -17.19 -47.65
N HIS A 19 18.46 -18.14 -46.72
CA HIS A 19 17.52 -18.25 -45.63
C HIS A 19 18.01 -17.36 -44.48
N ALA A 20 17.30 -16.26 -44.25
CA ALA A 20 17.48 -15.40 -43.09
C ALA A 20 16.92 -16.11 -41.83
N GLU A 21 17.79 -16.47 -40.90
CA GLU A 21 17.38 -16.87 -39.55
C GLU A 21 16.84 -15.65 -38.77
N PRO A 22 15.77 -15.79 -37.97
CA PRO A 22 15.29 -14.71 -37.15
C PRO A 22 16.26 -14.47 -35.98
N ARG A 23 16.74 -13.24 -35.88
CA ARG A 23 17.57 -12.76 -34.77
C ARG A 23 16.85 -12.98 -33.45
N ARG A 24 17.30 -13.93 -32.64
CA ARG A 24 16.94 -14.09 -31.24
C ARG A 24 17.36 -12.84 -30.48
N GLY A 25 16.36 -12.22 -29.83
CA GLY A 25 16.48 -10.97 -29.10
C GLY A 25 17.59 -11.00 -28.04
N MET A 26 18.25 -9.88 -27.91
CA MET A 26 19.47 -9.57 -27.15
C MET A 26 19.28 -9.51 -25.62
N LEU A 27 18.23 -10.11 -25.06
CA LEU A 27 17.91 -10.09 -23.62
C LEU A 27 18.33 -11.36 -22.84
N GLY A 28 19.04 -12.29 -23.49
CA GLY A 28 19.36 -13.59 -22.90
C GLY A 28 20.68 -13.71 -22.11
N ARG A 29 21.51 -12.68 -22.01
CA ARG A 29 22.86 -12.77 -21.42
C ARG A 29 23.26 -11.61 -20.52
N LEU A 30 22.38 -11.18 -19.59
CA LEU A 30 22.81 -10.29 -18.54
C LEU A 30 23.20 -11.09 -17.29
N PRO A 31 24.35 -10.79 -16.65
CA PRO A 31 24.77 -11.46 -15.43
C PRO A 31 23.73 -11.28 -14.32
N ASN A 32 23.60 -12.27 -13.44
CA ASN A 32 22.61 -12.29 -12.35
C ASN A 32 22.64 -11.04 -11.43
N GLY A 33 23.77 -10.32 -11.38
CA GLY A 33 23.92 -9.05 -10.65
C GLY A 33 23.11 -7.91 -11.25
N VAL A 34 22.97 -7.84 -12.57
CA VAL A 34 22.23 -6.77 -13.27
C VAL A 34 20.71 -7.00 -13.19
N ARG A 35 20.25 -8.24 -13.12
CA ARG A 35 18.84 -8.58 -12.88
C ARG A 35 18.36 -8.12 -11.50
N ARG A 36 19.23 -8.10 -10.49
CA ARG A 36 18.90 -7.65 -9.13
C ARG A 36 18.75 -6.13 -9.02
N LEU A 37 19.43 -5.36 -9.89
CA LEU A 37 19.36 -3.90 -9.93
C LEU A 37 18.14 -3.37 -10.73
N LEU A 38 17.58 -4.16 -11.64
CA LEU A 38 16.46 -3.73 -12.49
C LEU A 38 15.08 -3.92 -11.83
N TRP A 39 14.96 -4.78 -10.82
CA TRP A 39 13.70 -5.03 -10.14
C TRP A 39 13.15 -3.82 -9.34
N PRO A 40 13.95 -3.12 -8.51
CA PRO A 40 13.49 -1.90 -7.86
C PRO A 40 13.20 -0.77 -8.85
N LEU A 41 13.90 -0.74 -10.01
CA LEU A 41 13.60 0.19 -11.09
C LEU A 41 12.28 -0.15 -11.81
N LEU A 42 11.87 -1.42 -11.86
CA LEU A 42 10.59 -1.83 -12.41
C LEU A 42 9.43 -1.54 -11.46
N VAL A 43 9.61 -1.64 -10.15
CA VAL A 43 8.60 -1.21 -9.16
C VAL A 43 8.50 0.32 -9.11
N ALA A 44 9.63 1.03 -9.17
CA ALA A 44 9.65 2.49 -9.29
C ALA A 44 9.15 2.97 -10.67
N ALA A 45 9.39 2.21 -11.75
CA ALA A 45 8.85 2.49 -13.07
C ALA A 45 7.36 2.12 -13.18
N ALA A 46 6.87 1.12 -12.44
CA ALA A 46 5.45 0.84 -12.34
C ALA A 46 4.71 2.00 -11.67
N VAL A 47 5.28 2.59 -10.61
CA VAL A 47 4.77 3.84 -10.02
C VAL A 47 4.84 5.01 -11.03
N ALA A 48 5.88 5.09 -11.87
CA ALA A 48 6.01 6.14 -12.91
C ALA A 48 5.10 5.91 -14.13
N VAL A 49 4.83 4.66 -14.53
CA VAL A 49 3.87 4.31 -15.59
C VAL A 49 2.42 4.52 -15.14
N LEU A 50 2.15 4.38 -13.83
CA LEU A 50 0.87 4.72 -13.21
C LEU A 50 0.46 6.17 -13.46
N VAL A 51 1.42 7.08 -13.49
CA VAL A 51 1.18 8.53 -13.66
C VAL A 51 0.77 8.90 -15.08
N THR A 52 1.34 8.26 -16.08
CA THR A 52 1.01 8.56 -17.48
C THR A 52 -0.31 7.92 -17.94
N GLY A 53 -0.75 6.85 -17.30
CA GLY A 53 -2.01 6.16 -17.64
C GLY A 53 -3.26 6.80 -17.00
N VAL A 54 -3.13 7.41 -15.80
CA VAL A 54 -4.26 8.02 -15.07
C VAL A 54 -4.68 9.37 -15.68
N ILE A 55 -3.77 10.08 -16.36
CA ILE A 55 -4.09 11.39 -16.97
C ILE A 55 -5.10 11.28 -18.13
N VAL A 56 -5.28 10.10 -18.75
CA VAL A 56 -6.20 9.94 -19.90
C VAL A 56 -7.62 9.53 -19.48
N VAL A 57 -7.87 9.10 -18.23
CA VAL A 57 -9.17 8.53 -17.84
C VAL A 57 -9.99 9.39 -16.88
N VAL A 58 -9.45 10.52 -16.36
CA VAL A 58 -10.22 11.41 -15.47
C VAL A 58 -10.60 12.70 -16.20
N GLN A 59 -11.31 12.56 -17.31
CA GLN A 59 -12.26 13.59 -17.76
C GLN A 59 -13.67 13.06 -17.46
N PRO A 60 -14.40 13.61 -16.49
CA PRO A 60 -15.81 13.34 -16.39
C PRO A 60 -16.48 14.04 -17.60
N THR A 61 -16.92 13.26 -18.57
CA THR A 61 -17.91 13.72 -19.54
C THR A 61 -19.23 13.87 -18.77
N GLY A 62 -19.40 15.04 -18.17
CA GLY A 62 -20.71 15.46 -17.71
C GLY A 62 -21.63 15.64 -18.91
N PRO A 63 -22.92 15.32 -18.80
CA PRO A 63 -23.85 15.53 -19.88
C PRO A 63 -23.94 17.02 -20.20
N THR A 64 -23.82 17.32 -21.48
CA THR A 64 -24.05 18.65 -22.05
C THR A 64 -25.46 19.16 -21.67
N PRO A 65 -25.62 20.31 -21.05
CA PRO A 65 -26.95 20.85 -20.80
C PRO A 65 -27.61 21.25 -22.11
N ALA A 66 -28.82 20.74 -22.35
CA ALA A 66 -29.69 21.19 -23.40
C ALA A 66 -30.14 22.66 -23.14
N PRO A 67 -30.40 23.46 -24.18
CA PRO A 67 -30.72 24.88 -24.02
C PRO A 67 -32.07 25.08 -23.30
N ALA A 68 -32.04 25.92 -22.27
CA ALA A 68 -33.19 26.26 -21.47
C ALA A 68 -34.16 27.14 -22.30
N ALA A 69 -35.41 26.75 -22.37
CA ALA A 69 -36.52 27.57 -22.80
C ALA A 69 -36.94 28.48 -21.65
N THR A 70 -36.97 29.76 -21.93
CA THR A 70 -37.41 30.88 -21.11
C THR A 70 -38.90 30.76 -20.76
N GLN A 71 -39.27 30.75 -19.49
CA GLN A 71 -40.56 31.28 -19.05
C GLN A 71 -40.40 31.95 -17.69
N ALA A 72 -40.65 33.26 -17.73
CA ALA A 72 -40.81 34.10 -16.57
C ALA A 72 -42.20 33.89 -15.96
N LEU A 73 -42.33 33.92 -14.64
CA LEU A 73 -43.49 34.50 -13.94
C LEU A 73 -43.10 34.83 -12.48
N ASP A 74 -43.50 36.05 -12.15
CA ASP A 74 -43.41 36.79 -10.91
C ASP A 74 -43.94 36.08 -9.67
N ALA A 75 -43.34 36.36 -8.50
CA ALA A 75 -44.02 36.88 -7.31
C ALA A 75 -43.06 37.09 -6.14
N SER A 76 -42.95 38.32 -5.72
CA SER A 76 -42.33 38.80 -4.47
C SER A 76 -43.34 38.75 -3.31
N PRO A 77 -43.02 39.28 -2.11
CA PRO A 77 -42.41 38.60 -0.97
C PRO A 77 -43.39 38.54 0.24
N SER A 78 -43.09 37.77 1.22
CA SER A 78 -43.76 37.92 2.54
C SER A 78 -42.75 37.92 3.68
N THR A 79 -42.74 39.05 4.35
CA THR A 79 -42.00 39.43 5.54
C THR A 79 -42.67 38.94 6.82
N SER A 80 -41.80 38.76 7.85
CA SER A 80 -42.07 38.99 9.30
C SER A 80 -42.16 37.78 10.19
N PRO A 81 -41.91 37.96 11.53
CA PRO A 81 -40.72 38.54 12.16
C PRO A 81 -40.15 37.59 13.29
N LEU A 82 -39.00 37.94 13.80
CA LEU A 82 -38.35 37.39 15.00
C LEU A 82 -39.09 37.78 16.28
N PRO A 83 -39.00 36.99 17.35
CA PRO A 83 -38.98 37.53 18.69
C PRO A 83 -37.69 37.12 19.44
N GLY A 84 -36.98 38.07 19.94
CA GLY A 84 -36.85 38.55 21.30
C GLY A 84 -35.91 37.74 22.17
N THR A 85 -34.69 38.26 22.37
CA THR A 85 -33.73 37.89 23.44
C THR A 85 -34.25 38.34 24.79
N PRO A 86 -33.96 37.63 25.89
CA PRO A 86 -33.80 38.28 27.18
C PRO A 86 -32.35 38.19 27.70
N ALA A 87 -32.04 39.27 28.40
CA ALA A 87 -30.78 39.76 28.88
C ALA A 87 -30.15 38.90 30.02
N ALA A 88 -28.88 39.13 30.17
CA ALA A 88 -27.98 38.69 31.22
C ALA A 88 -28.40 39.14 32.64
N THR A 89 -28.13 38.31 33.61
CA THR A 89 -27.87 38.71 34.99
C THR A 89 -26.65 38.00 35.54
N THR A 90 -25.68 38.86 35.86
CA THR A 90 -24.49 38.52 36.66
C THR A 90 -24.86 38.55 38.16
N PRO A 91 -24.28 37.72 38.98
CA PRO A 91 -23.99 38.13 40.37
C PRO A 91 -22.52 38.01 40.73
N ALA A 92 -22.21 38.90 41.63
CA ALA A 92 -20.99 39.43 42.16
C ALA A 92 -20.04 38.42 42.85
N ALA A 93 -18.79 38.87 42.91
CA ALA A 93 -17.70 38.36 43.69
C ALA A 93 -17.94 38.30 45.19
N THR A 94 -17.41 37.27 45.84
CA THR A 94 -17.21 37.27 47.30
C THR A 94 -15.79 36.74 47.60
N ALA A 95 -15.20 37.40 48.58
CA ALA A 95 -13.83 37.46 48.98
C ALA A 95 -13.17 36.18 49.50
N SER A 96 -11.87 36.16 49.37
CA SER A 96 -10.90 35.27 50.06
C SER A 96 -10.95 35.36 51.57
N PRO A 97 -10.53 34.33 52.27
CA PRO A 97 -9.73 34.52 53.46
C PRO A 97 -8.32 33.92 53.36
N THR A 98 -7.42 34.72 53.92
CA THR A 98 -6.02 34.46 54.26
C THR A 98 -5.91 33.27 55.21
N GLY A 99 -4.99 32.35 54.95
CA GLY A 99 -4.67 31.25 55.85
C GLY A 99 -3.20 30.81 55.73
N THR A 100 -2.38 31.32 56.58
CA THR A 100 -1.22 30.79 57.31
C THR A 100 -0.43 29.63 56.74
N ALA A 101 0.88 29.86 56.54
CA ALA A 101 1.91 28.88 56.26
C ALA A 101 2.21 27.96 57.47
N PRO A 102 2.43 26.65 57.26
CA PRO A 102 3.07 25.80 58.27
C PRO A 102 4.57 25.59 58.02
N PRO A 103 5.31 25.10 59.01
CA PRO A 103 6.75 25.25 59.19
C PRO A 103 7.56 24.24 58.39
N SER A 104 8.79 24.63 58.11
CA SER A 104 9.87 23.88 57.47
C SER A 104 10.25 22.60 58.19
N THR A 105 10.26 21.47 57.53
CA THR A 105 10.86 20.20 57.99
C THR A 105 12.19 19.90 57.29
N PRO A 106 13.16 19.26 57.94
CA PRO A 106 14.56 19.20 57.53
C PRO A 106 14.78 18.26 56.35
N ALA A 107 15.84 18.58 55.56
CA ALA A 107 16.36 17.83 54.44
C ALA A 107 16.68 16.36 54.79
N ALA A 108 16.10 15.44 54.08
CA ALA A 108 16.46 14.02 54.10
C ALA A 108 17.61 13.73 53.11
N LYS A 109 18.59 12.98 53.58
CA LYS A 109 19.76 12.44 52.89
C LYS A 109 19.40 11.69 51.61
N PRO A 110 20.24 11.70 50.54
CA PRO A 110 19.99 10.91 49.34
C PRO A 110 20.21 9.43 49.64
N THR A 111 19.16 8.65 49.49
CA THR A 111 19.22 7.19 49.46
C THR A 111 19.56 6.69 48.06
N SER A 112 20.55 5.83 48.04
CA SER A 112 21.09 5.09 46.90
C SER A 112 20.05 4.42 45.98
N GLY A 113 20.35 4.51 44.70
CA GLY A 113 20.01 3.66 43.57
C GLY A 113 18.87 2.66 43.71
N ARG A 114 17.69 3.06 43.24
CA ARG A 114 16.65 2.10 42.83
C ARG A 114 17.10 1.45 41.53
N PRO A 115 17.09 0.10 41.40
CA PRO A 115 17.35 -0.54 40.12
C PRO A 115 16.38 -0.04 39.07
N VAL A 116 16.88 0.44 37.95
CA VAL A 116 16.07 0.75 36.78
C VAL A 116 15.48 -0.58 36.30
N ALA A 117 14.15 -0.72 36.40
CA ALA A 117 13.45 -1.84 35.83
C ALA A 117 13.77 -1.91 34.33
N PRO A 118 14.00 -3.10 33.75
CA PRO A 118 14.18 -3.24 32.31
C PRO A 118 13.00 -2.58 31.60
N ALA A 119 13.29 -1.75 30.59
CA ALA A 119 12.27 -1.14 29.75
C ALA A 119 11.33 -2.25 29.28
N ALA A 120 10.05 -2.13 29.63
CA ALA A 120 9.04 -3.06 29.17
C ALA A 120 9.13 -3.14 27.65
N THR A 121 9.45 -4.32 27.12
CA THR A 121 9.46 -4.61 25.69
C THR A 121 8.08 -4.20 25.17
N ALA A 122 8.03 -3.15 24.35
CA ALA A 122 6.79 -2.68 23.78
C ALA A 122 6.17 -3.82 22.99
N VAL A 123 4.97 -4.27 23.37
CA VAL A 123 4.20 -5.25 22.61
C VAL A 123 3.88 -4.60 21.27
N THR A 124 4.63 -4.95 20.22
CA THR A 124 4.36 -4.49 18.86
C THR A 124 2.97 -4.97 18.44
N SER A 125 2.15 -4.05 18.00
CA SER A 125 0.82 -4.40 17.46
C SER A 125 1.00 -5.40 16.32
N LYS A 126 0.32 -6.54 16.37
CA LYS A 126 0.30 -7.53 15.27
C LYS A 126 -0.29 -6.96 13.96
N ARG A 127 -0.82 -5.75 14.01
CA ARG A 127 -1.41 -5.04 12.86
C ARG A 127 -0.37 -4.36 11.97
N LYS A 128 0.77 -3.96 12.54
CA LYS A 128 1.77 -3.13 11.86
C LYS A 128 2.62 -3.93 10.89
N GLY A 129 2.54 -3.58 9.60
CA GLY A 129 3.24 -4.25 8.51
C GLY A 129 3.92 -3.28 7.55
N VAL A 130 4.67 -3.82 6.59
CA VAL A 130 5.41 -3.06 5.60
C VAL A 130 5.56 -3.83 4.29
N GLY A 131 5.41 -3.15 3.15
CA GLY A 131 5.82 -3.66 1.84
C GLY A 131 7.33 -3.64 1.71
N VAL A 132 7.93 -4.72 1.19
CA VAL A 132 9.38 -4.91 1.16
C VAL A 132 9.86 -5.32 -0.21
N TRP A 133 10.82 -4.58 -0.77
CA TRP A 133 11.66 -5.03 -1.88
C TRP A 133 13.13 -5.00 -1.46
N THR A 134 13.98 -5.74 -2.17
CA THR A 134 15.37 -5.98 -1.77
C THR A 134 16.26 -4.75 -1.95
N PHE A 135 17.09 -4.49 -0.93
CA PHE A 135 18.19 -3.54 -0.93
C PHE A 135 19.25 -4.00 0.07
N ASP A 136 20.40 -3.34 0.10
CA ASP A 136 21.48 -3.74 1.00
C ASP A 136 21.08 -3.58 2.48
N GLY A 137 21.15 -4.69 3.23
CA GLY A 137 20.74 -4.73 4.63
C GLY A 137 19.23 -4.82 4.86
N VAL A 138 18.43 -5.24 3.87
CA VAL A 138 16.96 -5.32 3.95
C VAL A 138 16.46 -6.11 5.16
N SER A 139 17.09 -7.26 5.48
CA SER A 139 16.69 -8.09 6.63
C SER A 139 16.95 -7.37 7.96
N GLN A 140 18.05 -6.64 8.07
CA GLN A 140 18.35 -5.82 9.24
C GLN A 140 17.38 -4.63 9.35
N ALA A 141 17.06 -3.98 8.23
CA ALA A 141 16.07 -2.90 8.19
C ALA A 141 14.69 -3.39 8.63
N LEU A 142 14.27 -4.56 8.16
CA LEU A 142 13.01 -5.18 8.57
C LEU A 142 13.00 -5.47 10.08
N ALA A 143 14.09 -6.02 10.64
CA ALA A 143 14.22 -6.24 12.07
C ALA A 143 14.14 -4.92 12.86
N ASN A 144 14.84 -3.90 12.40
CA ASN A 144 14.89 -2.58 13.05
C ASN A 144 13.56 -1.81 12.92
N SER A 145 12.71 -2.13 11.93
CA SER A 145 11.42 -1.46 11.72
C SER A 145 10.40 -1.75 12.83
N GLY A 146 10.50 -2.91 13.46
CA GLY A 146 9.49 -3.40 14.40
C GLY A 146 8.16 -3.74 13.73
N ALA A 147 8.17 -4.05 12.42
CA ALA A 147 7.02 -4.60 11.72
C ALA A 147 6.71 -6.00 12.25
N SER A 148 5.43 -6.33 12.42
CA SER A 148 4.98 -7.65 12.82
C SER A 148 4.64 -8.55 11.63
N TRP A 149 4.52 -7.97 10.44
CA TRP A 149 4.34 -8.69 9.21
C TRP A 149 4.88 -7.90 8.01
N TYR A 150 5.14 -8.61 6.91
CA TYR A 150 5.57 -7.99 5.65
C TYR A 150 5.16 -8.85 4.46
N TYR A 151 5.23 -8.29 3.27
CA TYR A 151 5.06 -8.97 2.01
C TYR A 151 5.98 -8.37 0.94
N THR A 152 6.15 -9.08 -0.17
CA THR A 152 7.13 -8.76 -1.22
C THR A 152 6.51 -8.74 -2.61
N TRP A 153 5.19 -8.63 -2.71
CA TRP A 153 4.40 -8.77 -3.96
C TRP A 153 4.63 -10.12 -4.67
N ASP A 154 5.11 -11.13 -3.93
CA ASP A 154 5.43 -12.47 -4.44
C ASP A 154 5.03 -13.51 -3.37
N VAL A 155 5.05 -14.77 -3.79
CA VAL A 155 4.94 -15.93 -2.87
C VAL A 155 6.24 -16.27 -2.15
N LYS A 156 7.34 -15.57 -2.48
CA LYS A 156 8.70 -15.79 -1.97
C LYS A 156 9.16 -14.61 -1.13
N HIS A 157 10.00 -14.89 -0.16
CA HIS A 157 10.65 -13.88 0.67
C HIS A 157 11.62 -12.96 -0.08
N GLN A 158 11.96 -13.25 -1.35
CA GLN A 158 12.87 -12.46 -2.20
C GLN A 158 14.25 -12.18 -1.56
N GLY A 159 14.80 -13.17 -0.81
CA GLY A 159 16.09 -13.03 -0.11
C GLY A 159 16.01 -12.27 1.22
N VAL A 160 14.81 -11.92 1.67
CA VAL A 160 14.59 -11.30 3.00
C VAL A 160 14.53 -12.39 4.06
N THR A 161 15.34 -12.25 5.13
CA THR A 161 15.23 -13.08 6.31
C THR A 161 14.21 -12.48 7.27
N SER A 162 13.16 -13.25 7.59
CA SER A 162 12.15 -12.81 8.55
C SER A 162 12.73 -12.72 9.95
N PRO A 163 12.63 -11.57 10.65
CA PRO A 163 12.94 -11.50 12.08
C PRO A 163 12.01 -12.43 12.87
N GLN A 164 12.48 -12.89 14.02
CA GLN A 164 11.66 -13.72 14.91
C GLN A 164 10.34 -12.99 15.27
N GLY A 165 9.22 -13.68 15.08
CA GLY A 165 7.89 -13.14 15.34
C GLY A 165 7.32 -12.25 14.22
N THR A 166 8.07 -11.99 13.14
CA THR A 166 7.59 -11.25 11.97
C THR A 166 7.04 -12.22 10.94
N GLU A 167 5.77 -12.08 10.59
CA GLU A 167 5.07 -12.94 9.65
C GLU A 167 5.29 -12.49 8.21
N PHE A 168 5.60 -13.42 7.32
CA PHE A 168 5.55 -13.20 5.88
C PHE A 168 4.15 -13.55 5.36
N VAL A 169 3.62 -12.70 4.48
CA VAL A 169 2.33 -12.94 3.82
C VAL A 169 2.55 -13.00 2.31
N PRO A 170 2.40 -14.19 1.69
CA PRO A 170 2.53 -14.35 0.25
C PRO A 170 1.41 -13.64 -0.51
N MET A 171 1.70 -13.27 -1.77
CA MET A 171 0.76 -12.67 -2.71
C MET A 171 0.77 -13.42 -4.04
N ILE A 172 -0.42 -13.67 -4.60
CA ILE A 172 -0.58 -14.00 -6.02
C ILE A 172 -0.82 -12.70 -6.77
N TRP A 173 0.24 -12.14 -7.35
CA TRP A 173 0.26 -10.79 -7.89
C TRP A 173 -0.73 -10.56 -9.04
N GLY A 174 -0.90 -11.53 -9.93
CA GLY A 174 -1.79 -11.42 -11.09
C GLY A 174 -1.97 -12.75 -11.79
N ALA A 175 -2.66 -12.77 -12.94
CA ALA A 175 -3.01 -13.99 -13.67
C ALA A 175 -1.80 -14.90 -13.95
N LYS A 176 -0.67 -14.33 -14.36
CA LYS A 176 0.56 -15.09 -14.66
C LYS A 176 1.21 -15.73 -13.43
N SER A 177 0.86 -15.27 -12.23
CA SER A 177 1.35 -15.82 -10.96
C SER A 177 0.50 -17.00 -10.47
N VAL A 178 -0.67 -17.26 -11.08
CA VAL A 178 -1.52 -18.41 -10.74
C VAL A 178 -0.95 -19.66 -11.38
N THR A 179 0.00 -20.29 -10.70
CA THR A 179 0.63 -21.55 -11.10
C THR A 179 0.63 -22.53 -9.94
N ALA A 180 0.62 -23.83 -10.22
CA ALA A 180 0.65 -24.87 -9.18
C ALA A 180 1.86 -24.67 -8.23
N SER A 181 3.02 -24.31 -8.77
CA SER A 181 4.23 -24.03 -7.98
C SER A 181 4.05 -22.84 -7.04
N ASN A 182 3.51 -21.72 -7.52
CA ASN A 182 3.32 -20.54 -6.68
C ASN A 182 2.24 -20.76 -5.61
N LEU A 183 1.15 -21.43 -5.96
CA LEU A 183 0.10 -21.77 -4.99
C LEU A 183 0.61 -22.69 -3.90
N GLN A 184 1.46 -23.67 -4.24
CA GLN A 184 2.11 -24.53 -3.25
C GLN A 184 3.09 -23.74 -2.37
N GLN A 185 3.91 -22.86 -2.94
CA GLN A 185 4.82 -22.01 -2.19
C GLN A 185 4.06 -21.05 -1.25
N ALA A 186 2.93 -20.50 -1.68
CA ALA A 186 2.08 -19.68 -0.82
C ALA A 186 1.62 -20.46 0.43
N LYS A 187 1.19 -21.72 0.26
CA LYS A 187 0.82 -22.61 1.39
C LYS A 187 1.98 -22.90 2.34
N GLN A 188 3.19 -23.01 1.82
CA GLN A 188 4.38 -23.29 2.62
C GLN A 188 4.89 -22.06 3.38
N ASN A 189 4.77 -20.87 2.77
CA ASN A 189 5.39 -19.65 3.25
C ASN A 189 4.48 -18.78 4.10
N GLY A 190 3.16 -18.92 4.01
CA GLY A 190 2.23 -18.03 4.68
C GLY A 190 1.08 -18.71 5.40
N ARG A 191 0.44 -17.94 6.29
CA ARG A 191 -0.81 -18.31 6.96
C ARG A 191 -2.03 -17.60 6.38
N TYR A 192 -1.81 -16.62 5.52
CA TYR A 192 -2.78 -15.84 4.76
C TYR A 192 -2.28 -15.72 3.32
N LEU A 193 -3.17 -15.40 2.42
CA LEU A 193 -2.82 -15.16 1.01
C LEU A 193 -3.43 -13.84 0.56
N LEU A 194 -2.61 -12.93 0.03
CA LEU A 194 -3.07 -11.74 -0.66
C LEU A 194 -3.46 -12.08 -2.10
N GLY A 195 -4.58 -11.55 -2.54
CA GLY A 195 -5.07 -11.69 -3.91
C GLY A 195 -4.32 -10.78 -4.90
N PHE A 196 -4.93 -10.55 -6.06
CA PHE A 196 -4.31 -9.81 -7.17
C PHE A 196 -4.01 -8.36 -6.83
N ASN A 197 -2.86 -7.87 -7.30
CA ASN A 197 -2.37 -6.52 -7.07
C ASN A 197 -2.88 -5.55 -8.13
N GLU A 198 -3.68 -4.57 -7.74
CA GLU A 198 -4.20 -3.50 -8.59
C GLU A 198 -4.68 -3.99 -9.98
N PRO A 199 -5.62 -4.95 -10.00
CA PRO A 199 -6.08 -5.53 -11.26
C PRO A 199 -6.85 -4.54 -12.13
N ASP A 200 -7.33 -3.44 -11.55
CA ASP A 200 -8.02 -2.34 -12.19
C ASP A 200 -7.07 -1.37 -12.91
N LEU A 201 -5.77 -1.56 -12.78
CA LEU A 201 -4.79 -0.60 -13.26
C LEU A 201 -3.89 -1.18 -14.35
N LYS A 202 -3.80 -0.44 -15.47
CA LYS A 202 -2.88 -0.77 -16.57
C LYS A 202 -1.43 -0.73 -16.10
N GLY A 203 -0.66 -1.77 -16.46
CA GLY A 203 0.74 -1.90 -16.04
C GLY A 203 0.93 -2.55 -14.67
N GLN A 204 -0.16 -2.77 -13.93
CA GLN A 204 -0.19 -3.63 -12.74
C GLN A 204 -0.71 -5.03 -13.14
N ALA A 205 -1.48 -5.72 -12.30
CA ALA A 205 -1.98 -7.04 -12.67
C ALA A 205 -2.88 -7.00 -13.91
N GLU A 206 -3.53 -5.87 -14.20
CA GLU A 206 -4.29 -5.58 -15.43
C GLU A 206 -5.21 -6.74 -15.82
N MET A 207 -6.22 -6.99 -14.98
CA MET A 207 -7.14 -8.11 -15.12
C MET A 207 -8.59 -7.62 -15.21
N THR A 208 -9.38 -8.29 -16.05
CA THR A 208 -10.83 -8.09 -15.95
C THR A 208 -11.38 -8.78 -14.71
N VAL A 209 -12.58 -8.37 -14.28
CA VAL A 209 -13.27 -9.01 -13.15
C VAL A 209 -13.53 -10.49 -13.45
N GLU A 210 -13.90 -10.81 -14.68
CA GLU A 210 -14.20 -12.17 -15.17
C GLU A 210 -12.95 -13.05 -15.07
N GLN A 211 -11.80 -12.57 -15.56
CA GLN A 211 -10.52 -13.28 -15.46
C GLN A 211 -10.14 -13.55 -13.98
N ALA A 212 -10.34 -12.57 -13.12
CA ALA A 212 -10.06 -12.73 -11.70
C ALA A 212 -10.98 -13.79 -11.07
N LEU A 213 -12.27 -13.76 -11.40
CA LEU A 213 -13.25 -14.74 -10.91
C LEU A 213 -13.00 -16.17 -11.45
N GLU A 214 -12.53 -16.31 -12.69
CA GLU A 214 -12.16 -17.61 -13.27
C GLU A 214 -10.96 -18.24 -12.55
N LEU A 215 -9.99 -17.42 -12.14
CA LEU A 215 -8.78 -17.89 -11.46
C LEU A 215 -8.97 -18.06 -9.95
N TRP A 216 -9.97 -17.41 -9.36
CA TRP A 216 -10.18 -17.37 -7.91
C TRP A 216 -10.29 -18.74 -7.22
N PRO A 217 -10.96 -19.77 -7.81
CA PRO A 217 -11.03 -21.10 -7.20
C PRO A 217 -9.65 -21.73 -6.94
N GLN A 218 -8.64 -21.41 -7.77
CA GLN A 218 -7.29 -21.94 -7.59
C GLN A 218 -6.62 -21.31 -6.34
N LEU A 219 -6.86 -20.02 -6.08
CA LEU A 219 -6.38 -19.37 -4.86
C LEU A 219 -7.10 -19.95 -3.63
N GLN A 220 -8.41 -20.17 -3.72
CA GLN A 220 -9.19 -20.81 -2.63
C GLN A 220 -8.72 -22.24 -2.32
N ALA A 221 -8.29 -23.00 -3.32
CA ALA A 221 -7.77 -24.36 -3.15
C ALA A 221 -6.48 -24.43 -2.34
N THR A 222 -5.81 -23.28 -2.07
CA THR A 222 -4.71 -23.24 -1.10
C THR A 222 -5.17 -23.54 0.33
N GLY A 223 -6.44 -23.28 0.64
CA GLY A 223 -7.00 -23.39 1.99
C GLY A 223 -6.63 -22.25 2.93
N LEU A 224 -5.77 -21.31 2.49
CA LEU A 224 -5.39 -20.14 3.29
C LEU A 224 -6.56 -19.14 3.39
N PRO A 225 -6.72 -18.42 4.51
CA PRO A 225 -7.55 -17.22 4.54
C PRO A 225 -7.11 -16.25 3.45
N LEU A 226 -8.08 -15.79 2.63
CA LEU A 226 -7.82 -15.16 1.35
C LEU A 226 -8.33 -13.72 1.32
N GLY A 227 -7.42 -12.76 1.08
CA GLY A 227 -7.73 -11.36 0.87
C GLY A 227 -8.29 -11.13 -0.53
N SER A 228 -9.23 -10.19 -0.67
CA SER A 228 -9.69 -9.75 -1.98
C SER A 228 -8.51 -9.30 -2.85
N PRO A 229 -8.69 -9.16 -4.16
CA PRO A 229 -7.81 -8.30 -4.94
C PRO A 229 -7.74 -6.90 -4.31
N ALA A 230 -6.55 -6.28 -4.28
CA ALA A 230 -6.35 -4.94 -3.81
C ALA A 230 -6.39 -3.98 -5.00
N VAL A 231 -7.46 -3.18 -5.11
CA VAL A 231 -7.62 -2.23 -6.21
C VAL A 231 -6.81 -0.95 -5.97
N ALA A 232 -6.37 -0.31 -7.06
CA ALA A 232 -5.65 0.96 -7.00
C ALA A 232 -6.55 2.11 -6.52
N TRP A 233 -7.85 2.05 -6.84
CA TRP A 233 -8.81 3.08 -6.46
C TRP A 233 -10.26 2.56 -6.44
N GLY A 234 -11.21 3.36 -5.91
CA GLY A 234 -12.64 3.08 -6.01
C GLY A 234 -13.13 1.84 -5.26
N GLY A 235 -12.36 1.33 -4.30
CA GLY A 235 -12.76 0.18 -3.48
C GLY A 235 -14.01 0.44 -2.65
N ASP A 236 -14.35 1.69 -2.40
CA ASP A 236 -15.57 2.16 -1.72
C ASP A 236 -16.76 2.37 -2.65
N ARG A 237 -16.60 2.28 -3.99
CA ARG A 237 -17.61 2.71 -4.96
C ARG A 237 -18.42 1.55 -5.53
N GLN A 238 -19.72 1.77 -5.65
CA GLN A 238 -20.63 0.85 -6.32
C GLN A 238 -20.34 0.78 -7.82
N GLY A 239 -20.36 -0.43 -8.37
CA GLY A 239 -20.16 -0.69 -9.79
C GLY A 239 -18.71 -0.65 -10.25
N GLU A 240 -17.76 -0.24 -9.40
CA GLU A 240 -16.34 -0.27 -9.71
C GLU A 240 -15.76 -1.70 -9.65
N TRP A 241 -14.49 -1.85 -9.96
CA TRP A 241 -13.86 -3.15 -10.16
C TRP A 241 -14.05 -4.10 -8.95
N LEU A 242 -13.75 -3.62 -7.73
CA LEU A 242 -13.86 -4.44 -6.52
C LEU A 242 -15.32 -4.81 -6.22
N ASP A 243 -16.24 -3.88 -6.39
CA ASP A 243 -17.67 -4.12 -6.14
C ASP A 243 -18.21 -5.20 -7.07
N ARG A 244 -17.88 -5.15 -8.36
CA ARG A 244 -18.25 -6.19 -9.36
C ARG A 244 -17.59 -7.55 -9.04
N PHE A 245 -16.32 -7.55 -8.61
CA PHE A 245 -15.64 -8.77 -8.21
C PHE A 245 -16.32 -9.41 -6.98
N MET A 246 -16.58 -8.63 -5.94
CA MET A 246 -17.23 -9.13 -4.72
C MET A 246 -18.66 -9.64 -4.99
N ALA A 247 -19.41 -8.95 -5.83
CA ALA A 247 -20.73 -9.42 -6.28
C ALA A 247 -20.63 -10.74 -7.06
N GLY A 248 -19.70 -10.84 -8.00
CA GLY A 248 -19.45 -12.06 -8.77
C GLY A 248 -18.94 -13.23 -7.94
N ALA A 249 -18.09 -12.96 -6.94
CA ALA A 249 -17.62 -13.95 -5.98
C ALA A 249 -18.77 -14.48 -5.12
N LYS A 250 -19.60 -13.58 -4.58
CA LYS A 250 -20.81 -13.96 -3.84
C LYS A 250 -21.77 -14.82 -4.64
N GLN A 251 -22.04 -14.45 -5.90
CA GLN A 251 -22.91 -15.19 -6.81
C GLN A 251 -22.41 -16.62 -7.05
N ARG A 252 -21.08 -16.81 -7.09
CA ARG A 252 -20.44 -18.12 -7.32
C ARG A 252 -20.18 -18.91 -6.03
N GLY A 253 -20.54 -18.37 -4.86
CA GLY A 253 -20.24 -18.97 -3.56
C GLY A 253 -18.75 -19.00 -3.25
N TYR A 254 -17.97 -18.07 -3.81
CA TYR A 254 -16.54 -17.97 -3.54
C TYR A 254 -16.27 -17.30 -2.20
N ARG A 255 -15.25 -17.76 -1.51
CA ARG A 255 -14.80 -17.24 -0.23
C ARG A 255 -13.84 -16.07 -0.44
N VAL A 256 -14.08 -14.98 0.27
CA VAL A 256 -13.18 -13.85 0.49
C VAL A 256 -13.22 -13.57 1.99
N ASP A 257 -12.09 -13.66 2.68
CA ASP A 257 -12.07 -13.62 4.14
C ASP A 257 -11.82 -12.22 4.70
N PHE A 258 -11.15 -11.36 3.92
CA PHE A 258 -10.90 -9.96 4.27
C PHE A 258 -10.75 -9.11 2.99
N ILE A 259 -10.97 -7.81 3.12
CA ILE A 259 -10.77 -6.85 2.02
C ILE A 259 -9.34 -6.30 2.10
N ALA A 260 -8.55 -6.53 1.06
CA ALA A 260 -7.24 -5.88 0.87
C ALA A 260 -7.42 -4.57 0.10
N LEU A 261 -6.72 -3.51 0.55
CA LEU A 261 -6.87 -2.16 0.00
C LEU A 261 -5.53 -1.45 -0.15
N HIS A 262 -5.46 -0.57 -1.16
CA HIS A 262 -4.42 0.44 -1.31
C HIS A 262 -5.02 1.84 -1.10
N TRP A 263 -4.21 2.75 -0.57
CA TRP A 263 -4.58 4.16 -0.44
C TRP A 263 -3.36 5.07 -0.50
N TYR A 264 -3.40 6.02 -1.43
CA TYR A 264 -2.39 7.06 -1.56
C TYR A 264 -3.03 8.44 -1.49
N GLY A 265 -2.53 9.29 -0.59
CA GLY A 265 -3.09 10.62 -0.37
C GLY A 265 -2.33 11.70 -1.12
N GLY A 266 -3.05 12.51 -1.92
CA GLY A 266 -2.50 13.67 -2.63
C GLY A 266 -2.55 14.98 -1.84
N ASP A 267 -3.32 15.05 -0.77
CA ASP A 267 -3.32 16.19 0.16
C ASP A 267 -2.28 15.99 1.25
N PHE A 268 -1.24 16.80 1.25
CA PHE A 268 -0.13 16.70 2.20
C PHE A 268 -0.40 17.40 3.54
N THR A 269 -1.62 17.92 3.75
CA THR A 269 -2.08 18.40 5.06
C THR A 269 -2.47 17.21 5.93
N THR A 270 -1.73 16.96 6.98
CA THR A 270 -1.89 15.75 7.82
C THR A 270 -3.32 15.48 8.25
N ALA A 271 -4.04 16.50 8.75
CA ALA A 271 -5.41 16.33 9.25
C ALA A 271 -6.37 15.92 8.11
N ASN A 272 -6.26 16.55 6.95
CA ASN A 272 -7.08 16.25 5.78
C ASN A 272 -6.82 14.83 5.29
N ALA A 273 -5.55 14.47 5.10
CA ALA A 273 -5.14 13.16 4.64
C ALA A 273 -5.63 12.03 5.56
N VAL A 274 -5.50 12.21 6.88
CA VAL A 274 -6.01 11.24 7.88
C VAL A 274 -7.52 11.10 7.81
N ASN A 275 -8.26 12.21 7.66
CA ASN A 275 -9.71 12.19 7.51
C ASN A 275 -10.14 11.51 6.21
N GLN A 276 -9.47 11.77 5.09
CA GLN A 276 -9.73 11.11 3.79
C GLN A 276 -9.50 9.60 3.90
N LEU A 277 -8.34 9.17 4.45
CA LEU A 277 -8.06 7.76 4.66
C LEU A 277 -9.12 7.09 5.56
N LYS A 278 -9.48 7.73 6.68
CA LYS A 278 -10.51 7.20 7.60
C LYS A 278 -11.85 7.03 6.88
N SER A 279 -12.29 8.06 6.14
CA SER A 279 -13.56 8.03 5.41
C SER A 279 -13.59 6.93 4.35
N TYR A 280 -12.51 6.77 3.59
CA TYR A 280 -12.36 5.69 2.62
C TYR A 280 -12.46 4.30 3.26
N LEU A 281 -11.67 4.05 4.30
CA LEU A 281 -11.67 2.77 5.01
C LEU A 281 -13.04 2.46 5.61
N GLN A 282 -13.72 3.47 6.19
CA GLN A 282 -15.07 3.30 6.75
C GLN A 282 -16.07 2.94 5.66
N ALA A 283 -16.06 3.66 4.52
CA ALA A 283 -16.96 3.38 3.41
C ALA A 283 -16.78 1.96 2.84
N VAL A 284 -15.54 1.48 2.75
CA VAL A 284 -15.25 0.10 2.34
C VAL A 284 -15.76 -0.91 3.37
N HIS A 285 -15.49 -0.68 4.66
CA HIS A 285 -15.98 -1.59 5.70
C HIS A 285 -17.51 -1.66 5.73
N ASP A 286 -18.18 -0.52 5.62
CA ASP A 286 -19.65 -0.44 5.63
C ASP A 286 -20.25 -1.16 4.40
N ARG A 287 -19.55 -1.13 3.26
CA ARG A 287 -20.01 -1.80 2.03
C ARG A 287 -19.90 -3.32 2.10
N TYR A 288 -18.78 -3.85 2.57
CA TYR A 288 -18.50 -5.28 2.48
C TYR A 288 -18.72 -6.03 3.81
N ASN A 289 -18.74 -5.34 4.93
CA ASN A 289 -18.87 -5.91 6.27
C ASN A 289 -17.90 -7.08 6.55
N LEU A 290 -16.67 -6.93 6.04
CA LEU A 290 -15.56 -7.86 6.23
C LEU A 290 -14.39 -7.15 6.94
N PRO A 291 -13.49 -7.90 7.59
CA PRO A 291 -12.25 -7.33 8.09
C PRO A 291 -11.48 -6.65 6.96
N VAL A 292 -10.79 -5.54 7.28
CA VAL A 292 -10.00 -4.78 6.30
C VAL A 292 -8.51 -4.89 6.60
N TRP A 293 -7.72 -5.10 5.54
CA TRP A 293 -6.27 -4.98 5.53
C TRP A 293 -5.88 -3.85 4.59
N LEU A 294 -5.29 -2.78 5.10
CA LEU A 294 -4.71 -1.70 4.31
C LEU A 294 -3.30 -2.11 3.92
N THR A 295 -3.15 -2.74 2.76
CA THR A 295 -1.90 -3.39 2.36
C THR A 295 -0.87 -2.43 1.78
N GLU A 296 -1.30 -1.23 1.33
CA GLU A 296 -0.41 -0.13 0.95
C GLU A 296 -1.02 1.20 1.38
N PHE A 297 -0.23 2.05 2.02
CA PHE A 297 -0.60 3.45 2.20
C PHE A 297 0.61 4.36 2.39
N ALA A 298 0.53 5.56 1.83
CA ALA A 298 1.50 6.65 1.99
C ALA A 298 0.89 7.96 1.47
N LEU A 299 1.58 9.09 1.64
CA LEU A 299 1.27 10.30 0.91
C LEU A 299 2.06 10.33 -0.40
N ILE A 300 1.37 10.19 -1.50
CA ILE A 300 1.88 10.38 -2.86
C ILE A 300 0.75 11.00 -3.68
N ASP A 301 1.04 12.08 -4.38
CA ASP A 301 0.08 12.72 -5.29
C ASP A 301 0.38 12.30 -6.73
N PHE A 302 -0.60 11.68 -7.36
CA PHE A 302 -0.54 11.23 -8.75
C PHE A 302 -1.37 12.11 -9.71
N SER A 303 -2.01 13.16 -9.24
CA SER A 303 -2.98 13.94 -10.04
C SER A 303 -2.37 14.69 -11.23
N ASN A 304 -1.14 15.19 -11.09
CA ASN A 304 -0.42 15.94 -12.11
C ASN A 304 1.07 15.53 -12.15
N GLY A 305 1.33 14.24 -12.40
CA GLY A 305 2.64 13.64 -12.22
C GLY A 305 2.88 13.21 -10.77
N VAL A 306 3.97 12.45 -10.54
CA VAL A 306 4.27 11.97 -9.18
C VAL A 306 4.85 13.09 -8.35
N ARG A 307 4.20 13.42 -7.24
CA ARG A 307 4.70 14.36 -6.24
C ARG A 307 4.72 13.71 -4.87
N PHE A 308 5.78 13.98 -4.13
CA PHE A 308 5.94 13.51 -2.76
C PHE A 308 5.89 14.69 -1.79
N PRO A 309 5.36 14.50 -0.57
CA PRO A 309 5.50 15.48 0.50
C PRO A 309 6.95 15.53 0.99
N THR A 310 7.27 16.46 1.87
CA THR A 310 8.53 16.42 2.61
C THR A 310 8.56 15.22 3.58
N GLN A 311 9.76 14.78 3.98
CA GLN A 311 9.94 13.74 5.00
C GLN A 311 9.21 14.07 6.31
N ALA A 312 9.16 15.36 6.69
CA ALA A 312 8.46 15.80 7.90
C ALA A 312 6.93 15.64 7.78
N GLN A 313 6.35 15.99 6.62
CA GLN A 313 4.92 15.80 6.36
C GLN A 313 4.56 14.31 6.32
N GLN A 314 5.39 13.50 5.66
CA GLN A 314 5.19 12.06 5.60
C GLN A 314 5.23 11.41 6.99
N ALA A 315 6.21 11.79 7.83
CA ALA A 315 6.34 11.30 9.21
C ALA A 315 5.16 11.75 10.10
N ALA A 316 4.71 13.00 9.96
CA ALA A 316 3.55 13.52 10.68
C ALA A 316 2.27 12.76 10.29
N PHE A 317 2.06 12.55 8.98
CA PHE A 317 0.93 11.75 8.48
C PHE A 317 0.99 10.32 9.02
N LEU A 318 2.13 9.63 8.91
CA LEU A 318 2.28 8.26 9.40
C LEU A 318 1.92 8.16 10.89
N THR A 319 2.43 9.07 11.71
CA THR A 319 2.15 9.10 13.16
C THR A 319 0.65 9.27 13.44
N ALA A 320 0.01 10.22 12.77
CA ALA A 320 -1.41 10.50 12.97
C ALA A 320 -2.30 9.39 12.41
N ALA A 321 -1.94 8.87 11.22
CA ALA A 321 -2.67 7.79 10.57
C ALA A 321 -2.61 6.50 11.40
N THR A 322 -1.43 6.07 11.89
CA THR A 322 -1.31 4.85 12.68
C THR A 322 -2.07 4.95 14.00
N LYS A 323 -2.13 6.13 14.64
CA LYS A 323 -2.98 6.37 15.80
C LYS A 323 -4.47 6.20 15.44
N MET A 324 -4.92 6.76 14.33
CA MET A 324 -6.30 6.62 13.85
C MET A 324 -6.63 5.16 13.52
N LEU A 325 -5.75 4.46 12.78
CA LEU A 325 -5.90 3.05 12.39
C LEU A 325 -6.00 2.13 13.63
N GLY A 326 -5.27 2.44 14.70
CA GLY A 326 -5.34 1.73 15.97
C GLY A 326 -6.72 1.77 16.62
N GLY A 327 -7.52 2.80 16.35
CA GLY A 327 -8.90 2.95 16.86
C GLY A 327 -9.96 2.19 16.06
N LEU A 328 -9.64 1.63 14.87
CA LEU A 328 -10.58 0.91 14.03
C LEU A 328 -10.59 -0.60 14.40
N SER A 329 -11.61 -1.08 15.09
CA SER A 329 -11.67 -2.46 15.60
C SER A 329 -11.71 -3.51 14.48
N TRP A 330 -12.33 -3.18 13.36
CA TRP A 330 -12.48 -4.03 12.18
C TRP A 330 -11.26 -4.00 11.22
N LEU A 331 -10.34 -3.03 11.38
CA LEU A 331 -9.07 -3.02 10.65
C LEU A 331 -8.12 -4.02 11.30
N GLN A 332 -7.84 -5.13 10.63
CA GLN A 332 -6.99 -6.17 11.18
C GLN A 332 -5.50 -5.90 10.98
N ARG A 333 -5.12 -5.34 9.81
CA ARG A 333 -3.71 -5.09 9.45
C ARG A 333 -3.56 -3.83 8.61
N TYR A 334 -2.39 -3.22 8.68
CA TYR A 334 -1.96 -2.17 7.76
C TYR A 334 -0.48 -2.36 7.40
N ALA A 335 -0.07 -1.96 6.19
CA ALA A 335 1.32 -1.97 5.75
C ALA A 335 1.70 -0.65 5.10
N TRP A 336 2.78 -0.08 5.58
CA TRP A 336 3.35 1.13 4.98
C TRP A 336 4.03 0.82 3.65
N PHE A 337 3.96 1.73 2.69
CA PHE A 337 4.64 1.65 1.41
C PHE A 337 5.84 2.60 1.38
N GLY A 338 7.14 2.16 1.56
CA GLY A 338 7.61 0.82 1.75
C GLY A 338 8.87 0.81 2.62
N LEU A 339 9.51 -0.34 2.82
CA LEU A 339 10.69 -0.45 3.68
C LEU A 339 11.92 0.30 3.13
N PRO A 340 12.38 0.10 1.89
CA PRO A 340 13.56 0.79 1.35
C PRO A 340 13.28 2.24 1.01
N ALA A 341 14.26 3.09 1.29
CA ALA A 341 14.24 4.50 0.93
C ALA A 341 15.23 4.79 -0.21
N THR A 342 14.79 5.56 -1.19
CA THR A 342 15.62 6.09 -2.26
C THR A 342 15.77 7.61 -2.11
N ASP A 343 16.62 8.23 -2.94
CA ASP A 343 16.74 9.68 -2.97
C ASP A 343 15.58 10.36 -3.73
N LYS A 344 14.80 9.57 -4.47
CA LYS A 344 13.71 10.05 -5.33
C LYS A 344 12.35 10.03 -4.66
N ASP A 345 12.13 9.10 -3.71
CA ASP A 345 10.88 8.98 -2.98
C ASP A 345 11.03 9.46 -1.53
N GLN A 346 9.93 9.83 -0.92
CA GLN A 346 9.88 10.30 0.47
C GLN A 346 9.10 9.35 1.38
N THR A 347 8.72 8.16 0.88
CA THR A 347 7.95 7.17 1.63
C THR A 347 8.83 6.20 2.40
N GLY A 348 10.02 5.90 1.88
CA GLY A 348 10.90 4.85 2.39
C GLY A 348 11.33 5.01 3.84
N LEU A 349 11.34 3.88 4.56
CA LEU A 349 11.65 3.85 5.99
C LEU A 349 13.16 3.80 6.27
N PHE A 350 13.93 3.06 5.47
CA PHE A 350 15.36 2.83 5.71
C PHE A 350 16.19 3.01 4.44
N ARG A 351 17.32 3.75 4.54
CA ARG A 351 18.30 3.90 3.45
C ARG A 351 19.25 2.71 3.37
N THR A 352 19.61 2.16 4.53
CA THR A 352 20.42 0.94 4.71
C THR A 352 19.85 0.17 5.90
N GLY A 353 20.37 -1.00 6.19
CA GLY A 353 19.87 -1.88 7.25
C GLY A 353 19.64 -1.22 8.62
N SER A 354 20.41 -0.20 8.97
CA SER A 354 20.29 0.49 10.28
C SER A 354 19.93 1.97 10.19
N THR A 355 19.95 2.58 8.99
CA THR A 355 19.76 4.02 8.81
C THR A 355 18.31 4.36 8.53
N ALA A 356 17.53 4.59 9.60
CA ALA A 356 16.15 5.02 9.49
C ALA A 356 16.02 6.47 9.00
N THR A 357 15.08 6.73 8.09
CA THR A 357 14.66 8.06 7.68
C THR A 357 13.83 8.73 8.78
N ALA A 358 13.39 9.97 8.59
CA ALA A 358 12.42 10.60 9.51
C ALA A 358 11.11 9.78 9.57
N VAL A 359 10.64 9.30 8.42
CA VAL A 359 9.46 8.43 8.33
C VAL A 359 9.71 7.08 9.00
N GLY A 360 10.92 6.50 8.82
CA GLY A 360 11.33 5.28 9.50
C GLY A 360 11.30 5.38 11.02
N ARG A 361 11.78 6.49 11.57
CA ARG A 361 11.70 6.74 13.03
C ARG A 361 10.26 6.89 13.52
N ALA A 362 9.41 7.58 12.76
CA ALA A 362 7.98 7.67 13.06
C ALA A 362 7.31 6.29 13.01
N TYR A 363 7.67 5.46 12.03
CA TYR A 363 7.17 4.09 11.91
C TYR A 363 7.62 3.20 13.08
N GLN A 364 8.89 3.30 13.50
CA GLN A 364 9.41 2.57 14.67
C GLN A 364 8.65 2.94 15.95
N ALA A 365 8.30 4.22 16.12
CA ALA A 365 7.54 4.72 17.27
C ALA A 365 6.04 4.35 17.24
N ALA A 366 5.47 4.01 16.09
CA ALA A 366 4.07 3.60 15.95
C ALA A 366 3.83 2.24 16.64
N ARG A 367 2.70 2.15 17.40
CA ARG A 367 2.32 0.98 18.19
C ARG A 367 1.08 0.30 17.63
#